data_5f1ecf45200970c5338b4b32b3b01d1c
#
_entry.id   5f1ecf45200970c5338b4b32b3b01d1c
#
_cell.length_a   1.000
_cell.length_b   1.000
_cell.length_c   1.000
_cell.angle_alpha   90.00
_cell.angle_beta   90.00
_cell.angle_gamma   90.00
#
_symmetry.space_group_name_H-M   'P 1'
#
loop_
_entity.id
_entity.type
_entity.pdbx_description
1 polymer ?
#
loop_
_entity_poly.entity_id
_entity_poly.type
_entity_poly.pdbx_seq_one_letter_code
_entity_poly.pdbx_strand_id
1 'polypeptide(L)'
;MALSRRPSPALFALGSLLLAILVAASVLVGRLARLPKEVAGAIPYAVRETAAAVSDGLSKLAAAIRTRTITTTFASTATEIRGTKRLQVAELSQVEVVERRDAMQFFGVPLPDVVVSARAPVTFAYVLDLDGEWSFDLSERTVTVLAPEVRWNEPAVDVSALTYATTEGSILRDENRVAEDLRASLTAIFRQRARQNVPLVRETARRQAEEFVRSWLLRAYGVPEDVRVVVRFRGEPATVGPAGPDLPPRG
;
A
#
# COMPACT_ATOMS: atom_id res chain seq x y z
N MET A 1 -43.55 42.96 -11.41
CA MET A 1 -43.40 41.73 -10.61
C MET A 1 -41.93 41.57 -10.30
N ALA A 2 -41.49 41.97 -9.11
CA ALA A 2 -40.08 41.92 -8.68
C ALA A 2 -39.90 40.71 -7.76
N LEU A 3 -39.12 39.70 -8.21
CA LEU A 3 -38.77 38.52 -7.45
C LEU A 3 -37.62 38.89 -6.49
N SER A 4 -37.95 39.08 -5.23
CA SER A 4 -36.99 39.19 -4.12
C SER A 4 -36.32 37.84 -3.88
N ARG A 5 -35.07 37.69 -4.33
CA ARG A 5 -34.22 36.55 -3.96
C ARG A 5 -33.73 36.75 -2.52
N ARG A 6 -34.24 35.96 -1.58
CA ARG A 6 -33.69 35.86 -0.23
C ARG A 6 -32.32 35.15 -0.30
N PRO A 7 -31.27 35.73 0.30
CA PRO A 7 -29.97 35.06 0.34
C PRO A 7 -30.06 33.79 1.21
N SER A 8 -29.41 32.69 0.74
CA SER A 8 -29.42 31.38 1.41
C SER A 8 -28.67 31.45 2.74
N PRO A 9 -29.15 30.76 3.79
CA PRO A 9 -28.49 30.73 5.12
C PRO A 9 -27.07 30.19 5.09
N ALA A 10 -26.68 29.40 4.07
CA ALA A 10 -25.34 28.92 3.87
C ALA A 10 -24.29 30.01 3.58
N LEU A 11 -24.69 31.10 2.89
CA LEU A 11 -23.81 32.24 2.61
C LEU A 11 -23.51 33.06 3.87
N PHE A 12 -24.48 33.18 4.81
CA PHE A 12 -24.24 33.82 6.10
C PHE A 12 -23.34 33.01 7.02
N ALA A 13 -23.45 31.67 7.01
CA ALA A 13 -22.58 30.78 7.80
C ALA A 13 -21.13 30.84 7.31
N LEU A 14 -20.88 30.90 5.99
CA LEU A 14 -19.53 31.02 5.43
C LEU A 14 -18.90 32.39 5.75
N GLY A 15 -19.69 33.47 5.69
CA GLY A 15 -19.22 34.81 6.01
C GLY A 15 -18.84 34.98 7.49
N SER A 16 -19.64 34.39 8.40
CA SER A 16 -19.34 34.44 9.84
C SER A 16 -18.11 33.62 10.21
N LEU A 17 -17.86 32.47 9.54
CA LEU A 17 -16.67 31.66 9.75
C LEU A 17 -15.40 32.39 9.30
N LEU A 18 -15.43 33.03 8.12
CA LEU A 18 -14.31 33.82 7.61
C LEU A 18 -14.01 35.04 8.50
N LEU A 19 -15.02 35.70 9.02
CA LEU A 19 -14.83 36.83 9.95
C LEU A 19 -14.21 36.35 11.28
N ALA A 20 -14.65 35.20 11.79
CA ALA A 20 -14.09 34.62 13.03
C ALA A 20 -12.61 34.25 12.86
N ILE A 21 -12.23 33.68 11.70
CA ILE A 21 -10.83 33.37 11.39
C ILE A 21 -9.98 34.62 11.27
N LEU A 22 -10.49 35.68 10.63
CA LEU A 22 -9.80 36.96 10.51
C LEU A 22 -9.62 37.66 11.86
N VAL A 23 -10.62 37.61 12.74
CA VAL A 23 -10.51 38.14 14.10
C VAL A 23 -9.54 37.32 14.94
N ALA A 24 -9.55 35.99 14.86
CA ALA A 24 -8.60 35.12 15.55
C ALA A 24 -7.17 35.36 15.06
N ALA A 25 -6.97 35.53 13.75
CA ALA A 25 -5.64 35.84 13.19
C ALA A 25 -5.13 37.22 13.64
N SER A 26 -5.99 38.25 13.69
CA SER A 26 -5.59 39.59 14.16
C SER A 26 -5.28 39.64 15.66
N VAL A 27 -6.01 38.85 16.48
CA VAL A 27 -5.71 38.69 17.91
C VAL A 27 -4.39 37.94 18.13
N LEU A 28 -4.12 36.93 17.31
CA LEU A 28 -2.88 36.18 17.37
C LEU A 28 -1.67 37.06 16.98
N VAL A 29 -1.79 37.85 15.91
CA VAL A 29 -0.75 38.79 15.48
C VAL A 29 -0.54 39.89 16.55
N GLY A 30 -1.62 40.41 17.16
CA GLY A 30 -1.54 41.39 18.23
C GLY A 30 -0.91 40.84 19.54
N ARG A 31 -1.09 39.55 19.81
CA ARG A 31 -0.39 38.88 20.94
C ARG A 31 1.09 38.61 20.63
N LEU A 32 1.42 38.23 19.40
CA LEU A 32 2.80 38.06 18.95
C LEU A 32 3.59 39.38 19.01
N ALA A 33 2.95 40.51 18.69
CA ALA A 33 3.57 41.85 18.77
C ALA A 33 3.85 42.32 20.21
N ARG A 34 3.29 41.68 21.23
CA ARG A 34 3.49 42.00 22.65
C ARG A 34 4.46 41.03 23.37
N LEU A 35 5.09 40.10 22.64
CA LEU A 35 6.10 39.24 23.25
C LEU A 35 7.34 40.04 23.64
N PRO A 36 7.96 39.74 24.79
CA PRO A 36 9.24 40.36 25.18
C PRO A 36 10.28 40.16 24.08
N LYS A 37 11.12 41.15 23.82
CA LYS A 37 12.16 41.12 22.77
C LYS A 37 13.10 39.90 22.86
N GLU A 38 13.21 39.31 24.03
CA GLU A 38 13.98 38.08 24.28
C GLU A 38 13.38 36.84 23.58
N VAL A 39 12.03 36.75 23.47
CA VAL A 39 11.34 35.63 22.78
C VAL A 39 11.34 35.83 21.27
N ALA A 40 11.29 37.09 20.80
CA ALA A 40 11.37 37.42 19.38
C ALA A 40 12.73 37.07 18.75
N GLY A 41 13.81 37.04 19.56
CA GLY A 41 15.14 36.61 19.12
C GLY A 41 15.32 35.08 19.04
N ALA A 42 14.54 34.32 19.81
CA ALA A 42 14.65 32.85 19.86
C ALA A 42 13.97 32.15 18.67
N ILE A 43 12.91 32.74 18.10
CA ILE A 43 12.18 32.17 16.96
C ILE A 43 13.06 32.04 15.71
N PRO A 44 13.85 33.04 15.29
CA PRO A 44 14.76 32.89 14.16
C PRO A 44 15.86 31.85 14.41
N TYR A 45 16.27 31.64 15.66
CA TYR A 45 17.30 30.66 16.03
C TYR A 45 16.78 29.24 15.90
N ALA A 46 15.61 28.95 16.46
CA ALA A 46 14.95 27.62 16.33
C ALA A 46 14.62 27.27 14.86
N VAL A 47 14.19 28.24 14.07
CA VAL A 47 13.94 28.04 12.63
C VAL A 47 15.22 27.78 11.84
N ARG A 48 16.32 28.45 12.20
CA ARG A 48 17.64 28.21 11.57
C ARG A 48 18.22 26.86 11.96
N GLU A 49 18.06 26.43 13.18
CA GLU A 49 18.55 25.13 13.66
C GLU A 49 17.79 23.98 13.03
N THR A 50 16.46 24.08 12.93
CA THR A 50 15.64 23.10 12.21
C THR A 50 15.94 23.06 10.71
N ALA A 51 16.11 24.21 10.06
CA ALA A 51 16.49 24.27 8.65
C ALA A 51 17.89 23.68 8.38
N ALA A 52 18.84 23.91 9.29
CA ALA A 52 20.18 23.32 9.21
C ALA A 52 20.15 21.80 9.39
N ALA A 53 19.37 21.28 10.35
CA ALA A 53 19.22 19.86 10.58
C ALA A 53 18.56 19.15 9.39
N VAL A 54 17.53 19.76 8.78
CA VAL A 54 16.88 19.29 7.56
C VAL A 54 17.87 19.22 6.39
N SER A 55 18.68 20.27 6.21
CA SER A 55 19.70 20.34 5.17
C SER A 55 20.78 19.28 5.36
N ASP A 56 21.19 19.02 6.59
CA ASP A 56 22.19 18.00 6.95
C ASP A 56 21.68 16.59 6.66
N GLY A 57 20.43 16.26 7.05
CA GLY A 57 19.81 14.97 6.78
C GLY A 57 19.71 14.67 5.29
N LEU A 58 19.23 15.63 4.49
CA LEU A 58 19.14 15.47 3.03
C LEU A 58 20.52 15.36 2.38
N SER A 59 21.52 16.09 2.88
CA SER A 59 22.91 16.03 2.38
C SER A 59 23.53 14.66 2.65
N LYS A 60 23.34 14.10 3.84
CA LYS A 60 23.79 12.74 4.21
C LYS A 60 23.10 11.68 3.35
N LEU A 61 21.80 11.81 3.12
CA LEU A 61 21.05 10.92 2.24
C LEU A 61 21.57 10.99 0.80
N ALA A 62 21.74 12.19 0.25
CA ALA A 62 22.28 12.39 -1.09
C ALA A 62 23.69 11.80 -1.25
N ALA A 63 24.53 11.93 -0.23
CA ALA A 63 25.85 11.30 -0.22
C ALA A 63 25.76 9.78 -0.22
N ALA A 64 24.90 9.19 0.61
CA ALA A 64 24.70 7.74 0.69
C ALA A 64 24.14 7.15 -0.63
N ILE A 65 23.27 7.88 -1.31
CA ILE A 65 22.77 7.50 -2.64
C ILE A 65 23.90 7.52 -3.66
N ARG A 66 24.69 8.59 -3.69
CA ARG A 66 25.82 8.75 -4.63
C ARG A 66 26.87 7.68 -4.46
N THR A 67 27.19 7.32 -3.22
CA THR A 67 28.18 6.26 -2.90
C THR A 67 27.60 4.84 -2.97
N ARG A 68 26.31 4.70 -3.26
CA ARG A 68 25.58 3.43 -3.29
C ARG A 68 25.59 2.65 -1.96
N THR A 69 25.91 3.32 -0.86
CA THR A 69 25.90 2.70 0.49
C THR A 69 24.50 2.60 1.08
N ILE A 70 23.55 3.38 0.55
CA ILE A 70 22.17 3.42 1.04
C ILE A 70 21.50 2.05 1.03
N THR A 71 21.66 1.25 -0.02
CA THR A 71 21.02 -0.05 -0.17
C THR A 71 21.53 -1.04 0.87
N THR A 72 22.84 -1.08 1.11
CA THR A 72 23.45 -1.94 2.13
C THR A 72 23.01 -1.54 3.53
N THR A 73 22.99 -0.24 3.83
CA THR A 73 22.54 0.30 5.12
C THR A 73 21.06 -0.01 5.34
N PHE A 74 20.22 0.13 4.31
CA PHE A 74 18.80 -0.20 4.36
C PHE A 74 18.57 -1.68 4.69
N ALA A 75 19.18 -2.59 3.94
CA ALA A 75 19.02 -4.03 4.13
C ALA A 75 19.49 -4.47 5.53
N SER A 76 20.63 -3.97 6.00
CA SER A 76 21.16 -4.27 7.33
C SER A 76 20.23 -3.78 8.44
N THR A 77 19.86 -2.49 8.42
CA THR A 77 19.00 -1.90 9.46
C THR A 77 17.59 -2.46 9.44
N ALA A 78 17.03 -2.71 8.26
CA ALA A 78 15.70 -3.26 8.11
C ALA A 78 15.63 -4.70 8.65
N THR A 79 16.67 -5.50 8.42
CA THR A 79 16.80 -6.87 8.97
C THR A 79 16.94 -6.83 10.49
N GLU A 80 17.73 -5.93 11.04
CA GLU A 80 17.89 -5.75 12.50
C GLU A 80 16.57 -5.40 13.18
N ILE A 81 15.81 -4.45 12.64
CA ILE A 81 14.52 -4.02 13.19
C ILE A 81 13.47 -5.12 13.14
N ARG A 82 13.42 -5.89 12.07
CA ARG A 82 12.38 -6.91 11.83
C ARG A 82 12.77 -8.31 12.30
N GLY A 83 14.04 -8.58 12.50
CA GLY A 83 14.55 -9.93 12.79
C GLY A 83 14.37 -10.93 11.64
N THR A 84 13.88 -10.47 10.49
CA THR A 84 13.68 -11.26 9.28
C THR A 84 14.05 -10.46 8.05
N LYS A 85 14.47 -11.13 6.99
CA LYS A 85 14.79 -10.51 5.70
C LYS A 85 13.56 -10.22 4.83
N ARG A 86 12.36 -10.35 5.39
CA ARG A 86 11.09 -10.15 4.70
C ARG A 86 10.25 -9.11 5.42
N LEU A 87 9.77 -8.13 4.67
CA LEU A 87 8.82 -7.13 5.12
C LEU A 87 7.41 -7.53 4.66
N GLN A 88 6.53 -7.91 5.59
CA GLN A 88 5.12 -8.10 5.26
C GLN A 88 4.50 -6.73 4.98
N VAL A 89 3.92 -6.57 3.80
CA VAL A 89 3.39 -5.30 3.30
C VAL A 89 1.87 -5.33 3.08
N ALA A 90 1.29 -6.53 2.99
CA ALA A 90 -0.16 -6.68 2.90
C ALA A 90 -0.59 -8.07 3.37
N GLU A 91 -1.86 -8.18 3.72
CA GLU A 91 -2.53 -9.43 4.02
C GLU A 91 -3.93 -9.38 3.43
N LEU A 92 -4.38 -10.49 2.85
CA LEU A 92 -5.71 -10.66 2.30
C LEU A 92 -6.30 -11.95 2.86
N SER A 93 -7.35 -11.83 3.68
CA SER A 93 -8.10 -12.97 4.21
C SER A 93 -9.46 -13.06 3.52
N GLN A 94 -9.75 -14.20 2.94
CA GLN A 94 -11.00 -14.44 2.23
C GLN A 94 -11.44 -15.90 2.31
N VAL A 95 -12.72 -16.16 2.07
CA VAL A 95 -13.23 -17.51 1.96
C VAL A 95 -13.12 -17.96 0.50
N GLU A 96 -12.28 -18.95 0.26
CA GLU A 96 -12.10 -19.56 -1.06
C GLU A 96 -13.09 -20.69 -1.25
N VAL A 97 -13.68 -20.74 -2.44
CA VAL A 97 -14.50 -21.85 -2.90
C VAL A 97 -13.86 -22.41 -4.16
N VAL A 98 -13.54 -23.68 -4.12
CA VAL A 98 -12.94 -24.40 -5.24
C VAL A 98 -13.84 -25.55 -5.61
N GLU A 99 -14.24 -25.60 -6.87
CA GLU A 99 -15.07 -26.67 -7.41
C GLU A 99 -14.24 -27.54 -8.36
N ARG A 100 -14.45 -28.85 -8.27
CA ARG A 100 -13.94 -29.82 -9.23
C ARG A 100 -15.11 -30.58 -9.85
N ARG A 101 -15.19 -30.50 -11.16
CA ARG A 101 -16.15 -31.26 -11.98
C ARG A 101 -15.42 -32.40 -12.64
N ASP A 102 -15.94 -33.59 -12.48
CA ASP A 102 -15.46 -34.78 -13.15
C ASP A 102 -16.55 -35.29 -14.14
N ALA A 103 -16.32 -35.02 -15.43
CA ALA A 103 -17.16 -35.44 -16.52
C ALA A 103 -16.66 -36.76 -17.13
N MET A 104 -17.52 -37.69 -17.43
CA MET A 104 -17.21 -38.98 -18.04
C MET A 104 -18.17 -39.33 -19.12
N GLN A 105 -17.67 -40.04 -20.13
CA GLN A 105 -18.50 -40.62 -21.20
C GLN A 105 -18.34 -42.15 -21.19
N PHE A 106 -19.43 -42.85 -21.37
CA PHE A 106 -19.42 -44.29 -21.51
C PHE A 106 -20.02 -44.66 -22.89
N PHE A 107 -19.20 -45.25 -23.75
CA PHE A 107 -19.54 -45.54 -25.16
C PHE A 107 -20.11 -44.33 -25.91
N GLY A 108 -19.54 -43.12 -25.68
CA GLY A 108 -19.99 -41.90 -26.34
C GLY A 108 -21.26 -41.25 -25.73
N VAL A 109 -21.83 -41.85 -24.70
CA VAL A 109 -22.99 -41.30 -23.97
C VAL A 109 -22.45 -40.57 -22.72
N PRO A 110 -22.77 -39.26 -22.53
CA PRO A 110 -22.34 -38.55 -21.32
C PRO A 110 -23.04 -39.13 -20.09
N LEU A 111 -22.27 -39.46 -19.06
CA LEU A 111 -22.79 -39.83 -17.74
C LEU A 111 -22.99 -38.53 -16.89
N PRO A 112 -23.88 -38.61 -15.88
CA PRO A 112 -24.03 -37.49 -14.94
C PRO A 112 -22.66 -37.07 -14.34
N ASP A 113 -22.39 -35.80 -14.32
CA ASP A 113 -21.18 -35.24 -13.72
C ASP A 113 -21.14 -35.45 -12.21
N VAL A 114 -19.93 -35.53 -11.64
CA VAL A 114 -19.74 -35.42 -10.21
C VAL A 114 -19.09 -34.07 -9.94
N VAL A 115 -19.72 -33.24 -9.12
CA VAL A 115 -19.23 -31.95 -8.73
C VAL A 115 -18.97 -31.91 -7.22
N VAL A 116 -17.72 -31.77 -6.84
CA VAL A 116 -17.29 -31.63 -5.44
C VAL A 116 -16.74 -30.24 -5.24
N SER A 117 -17.20 -29.57 -4.21
CA SER A 117 -16.70 -28.27 -3.79
C SER A 117 -15.94 -28.34 -2.46
N ALA A 118 -14.87 -27.56 -2.35
CA ALA A 118 -14.17 -27.31 -1.10
C ALA A 118 -14.30 -25.82 -0.75
N ARG A 119 -14.63 -25.52 0.50
CA ARG A 119 -14.74 -24.16 1.02
C ARG A 119 -13.85 -24.01 2.25
N ALA A 120 -12.96 -23.02 2.25
CA ALA A 120 -12.08 -22.73 3.37
C ALA A 120 -11.76 -21.23 3.50
N PRO A 121 -11.62 -20.69 4.72
CA PRO A 121 -10.95 -19.42 4.94
C PRO A 121 -9.47 -19.57 4.61
N VAL A 122 -8.94 -18.65 3.80
CA VAL A 122 -7.54 -18.64 3.39
C VAL A 122 -6.96 -17.24 3.61
N THR A 123 -5.79 -17.18 4.22
CA THR A 123 -5.04 -15.95 4.42
C THR A 123 -3.81 -15.95 3.52
N PHE A 124 -3.70 -14.92 2.70
CA PHE A 124 -2.60 -14.65 1.78
C PHE A 124 -1.76 -13.51 2.33
N ALA A 125 -0.52 -13.78 2.73
CA ALA A 125 0.43 -12.77 3.20
C ALA A 125 1.39 -12.38 2.06
N TYR A 126 1.56 -11.08 1.86
CA TYR A 126 2.41 -10.50 0.81
C TYR A 126 3.60 -9.80 1.43
N VAL A 127 4.77 -10.03 0.83
CA VAL A 127 6.05 -9.61 1.39
C VAL A 127 6.94 -8.96 0.35
N LEU A 128 7.85 -8.09 0.81
CA LEU A 128 9.01 -7.60 0.08
C LEU A 128 10.26 -8.25 0.65
N ASP A 129 11.18 -8.65 -0.23
CA ASP A 129 12.47 -9.16 0.16
C ASP A 129 13.42 -7.99 0.48
N LEU A 130 13.89 -7.91 1.72
CA LEU A 130 14.79 -6.83 2.15
C LEU A 130 16.22 -6.99 1.59
N ASP A 131 16.61 -8.23 1.25
CA ASP A 131 17.87 -8.50 0.55
C ASP A 131 17.73 -8.36 -0.97
N GLY A 132 16.52 -8.04 -1.47
CA GLY A 132 16.27 -7.85 -2.89
C GLY A 132 16.94 -6.58 -3.43
N GLU A 133 16.77 -6.37 -4.73
CA GLU A 133 17.33 -5.20 -5.39
C GLU A 133 16.50 -3.94 -5.10
N TRP A 134 16.94 -3.16 -4.15
CA TRP A 134 16.40 -1.84 -3.85
C TRP A 134 17.24 -0.75 -4.54
N SER A 135 16.58 0.27 -5.07
CA SER A 135 17.28 1.48 -5.51
C SER A 135 16.56 2.73 -5.02
N PHE A 136 17.34 3.75 -4.73
CA PHE A 136 16.90 5.01 -4.15
C PHE A 136 17.38 6.14 -5.05
N ASP A 137 16.49 7.09 -5.33
CA ASP A 137 16.79 8.32 -6.03
C ASP A 137 16.21 9.50 -5.25
N LEU A 138 16.95 10.60 -5.21
CA LEU A 138 16.53 11.83 -4.55
C LEU A 138 16.48 12.95 -5.59
N SER A 139 15.30 13.47 -5.83
CA SER A 139 15.08 14.64 -6.66
C SER A 139 14.32 15.69 -5.86
N GLU A 140 14.92 16.85 -5.67
CA GLU A 140 14.39 17.94 -4.85
C GLU A 140 14.08 17.47 -3.42
N ARG A 141 12.81 17.29 -3.09
CA ARG A 141 12.31 16.81 -1.80
C ARG A 141 11.52 15.51 -1.92
N THR A 142 11.76 14.76 -2.97
CA THR A 142 11.09 13.48 -3.24
C THR A 142 12.13 12.37 -3.29
N VAL A 143 11.97 11.38 -2.42
CA VAL A 143 12.74 10.13 -2.47
C VAL A 143 11.91 9.11 -3.24
N THR A 144 12.39 8.76 -4.42
CA THR A 144 11.80 7.69 -5.23
C THR A 144 12.52 6.39 -4.94
N VAL A 145 11.78 5.37 -4.55
CA VAL A 145 12.31 4.05 -4.21
C VAL A 145 11.77 3.03 -5.19
N LEU A 146 12.66 2.32 -5.86
CA LEU A 146 12.30 1.14 -6.63
C LEU A 146 12.56 -0.08 -5.76
N ALA A 147 11.48 -0.67 -5.24
CA ALA A 147 11.48 -1.85 -4.39
C ALA A 147 11.43 -3.14 -5.23
N PRO A 148 11.84 -4.28 -4.68
CA PRO A 148 11.63 -5.59 -5.31
C PRO A 148 10.17 -5.85 -5.63
N GLU A 149 9.92 -6.87 -6.45
CA GLU A 149 8.57 -7.33 -6.74
C GLU A 149 7.87 -7.85 -5.47
N VAL A 150 6.57 -7.56 -5.35
CA VAL A 150 5.73 -8.10 -4.28
C VAL A 150 5.60 -9.60 -4.46
N ARG A 151 6.03 -10.35 -3.44
CA ARG A 151 5.92 -11.80 -3.37
C ARG A 151 4.84 -12.20 -2.38
N TRP A 152 4.40 -13.44 -2.45
CA TRP A 152 3.47 -14.04 -1.49
C TRP A 152 4.19 -15.13 -0.69
N ASN A 153 3.79 -15.30 0.55
CA ASN A 153 4.13 -16.47 1.33
C ASN A 153 3.21 -17.64 0.97
N GLU A 154 3.53 -18.84 1.47
CA GLU A 154 2.61 -19.96 1.36
C GLU A 154 1.25 -19.59 1.98
N PRO A 155 0.13 -19.76 1.26
CA PRO A 155 -1.19 -19.45 1.78
C PRO A 155 -1.50 -20.23 3.05
N ALA A 156 -2.00 -19.55 4.08
CA ALA A 156 -2.43 -20.17 5.33
C ALA A 156 -3.91 -20.54 5.23
N VAL A 157 -4.21 -21.83 5.26
CA VAL A 157 -5.58 -22.36 5.19
C VAL A 157 -6.04 -22.71 6.59
N ASP A 158 -7.23 -22.21 6.99
CA ASP A 158 -7.87 -22.71 8.20
C ASP A 158 -8.49 -24.08 7.94
N VAL A 159 -7.72 -25.11 8.29
CA VAL A 159 -8.14 -26.51 8.10
C VAL A 159 -9.33 -26.90 8.99
N SER A 160 -9.53 -26.19 10.12
CA SER A 160 -10.65 -26.47 11.02
C SER A 160 -12.02 -26.05 10.44
N ALA A 161 -11.98 -25.04 9.56
CA ALA A 161 -13.15 -24.52 8.85
C ALA A 161 -13.23 -25.01 7.38
N LEU A 162 -12.33 -25.91 6.97
CA LEU A 162 -12.36 -26.51 5.64
C LEU A 162 -13.52 -27.51 5.55
N THR A 163 -14.45 -27.25 4.63
CA THR A 163 -15.61 -28.10 4.39
C THR A 163 -15.63 -28.59 2.95
N TYR A 164 -16.14 -29.80 2.76
CA TYR A 164 -16.38 -30.39 1.44
C TYR A 164 -17.88 -30.64 1.26
N ALA A 165 -18.38 -30.41 0.06
CA ALA A 165 -19.74 -30.73 -0.30
C ALA A 165 -19.78 -31.31 -1.71
N THR A 166 -20.57 -32.39 -1.90
CA THR A 166 -20.91 -32.92 -3.22
C THR A 166 -22.19 -32.22 -3.67
N THR A 167 -22.11 -31.41 -4.72
CA THR A 167 -23.26 -30.68 -5.27
C THR A 167 -24.01 -31.50 -6.29
N GLU A 168 -23.29 -32.28 -7.08
CA GLU A 168 -23.83 -33.23 -8.04
C GLU A 168 -23.12 -34.57 -7.84
N GLY A 169 -23.88 -35.63 -7.61
CA GLY A 169 -23.36 -36.98 -7.36
C GLY A 169 -23.82 -37.95 -8.42
N SER A 170 -23.18 -39.11 -8.49
CA SER A 170 -23.56 -40.22 -9.38
C SER A 170 -23.34 -41.54 -8.70
N ILE A 171 -24.36 -42.39 -8.67
CA ILE A 171 -24.29 -43.75 -8.08
C ILE A 171 -23.24 -44.63 -8.77
N LEU A 172 -22.88 -44.28 -10.00
CA LEU A 172 -21.91 -45.04 -10.81
C LEU A 172 -20.45 -44.55 -10.64
N ARG A 173 -20.22 -43.59 -9.79
CA ARG A 173 -18.90 -42.93 -9.67
C ARG A 173 -18.46 -42.79 -8.21
N ASP A 174 -17.16 -42.89 -8.02
CA ASP A 174 -16.55 -42.72 -6.70
C ASP A 174 -16.34 -41.21 -6.37
N GLU A 175 -17.29 -40.64 -5.65
CA GLU A 175 -17.24 -39.24 -5.18
C GLU A 175 -16.05 -38.98 -4.25
N ASN A 176 -15.62 -39.99 -3.47
CA ASN A 176 -14.47 -39.86 -2.56
C ASN A 176 -13.20 -39.65 -3.35
N ARG A 177 -13.04 -40.31 -4.48
CA ARG A 177 -11.88 -40.13 -5.35
C ARG A 177 -11.82 -38.68 -5.90
N VAL A 178 -12.96 -38.14 -6.34
CA VAL A 178 -13.02 -36.76 -6.82
C VAL A 178 -12.69 -35.75 -5.69
N ALA A 179 -13.15 -36.02 -4.46
CA ALA A 179 -12.84 -35.23 -3.29
C ALA A 179 -11.35 -35.31 -2.91
N GLU A 180 -10.73 -36.48 -2.99
CA GLU A 180 -9.29 -36.67 -2.76
C GLU A 180 -8.44 -35.93 -3.79
N ASP A 181 -8.80 -36.04 -5.06
CA ASP A 181 -8.15 -35.31 -6.16
C ASP A 181 -8.27 -33.79 -5.96
N LEU A 182 -9.44 -33.31 -5.54
CA LEU A 182 -9.64 -31.90 -5.19
C LEU A 182 -8.71 -31.51 -4.05
N ARG A 183 -8.67 -32.27 -2.96
CA ARG A 183 -7.82 -32.05 -1.79
C ARG A 183 -6.34 -31.95 -2.18
N ALA A 184 -5.87 -32.87 -3.01
CA ALA A 184 -4.49 -32.89 -3.50
C ALA A 184 -4.14 -31.64 -4.32
N SER A 185 -5.13 -31.05 -5.02
CA SER A 185 -4.94 -29.86 -5.87
C SER A 185 -5.05 -28.52 -5.13
N LEU A 186 -5.64 -28.45 -3.93
CA LEU A 186 -5.93 -27.20 -3.21
C LEU A 186 -4.70 -26.32 -3.01
N THR A 187 -3.58 -26.90 -2.61
CA THR A 187 -2.35 -26.13 -2.39
C THR A 187 -1.90 -25.40 -3.67
N ALA A 188 -1.93 -26.09 -4.81
CA ALA A 188 -1.54 -25.49 -6.08
C ALA A 188 -2.52 -24.38 -6.50
N ILE A 189 -3.81 -24.61 -6.28
CA ILE A 189 -4.88 -23.64 -6.59
C ILE A 189 -4.70 -22.39 -5.72
N PHE A 190 -4.48 -22.54 -4.42
CA PHE A 190 -4.31 -21.38 -3.52
C PHE A 190 -3.02 -20.61 -3.81
N ARG A 191 -1.92 -21.27 -4.19
CA ARG A 191 -0.72 -20.59 -4.69
C ARG A 191 -1.00 -19.77 -5.94
N GLN A 192 -1.80 -20.32 -6.86
CA GLN A 192 -2.22 -19.58 -8.06
C GLN A 192 -3.10 -18.39 -7.70
N ARG A 193 -4.05 -18.54 -6.76
CA ARG A 193 -4.87 -17.43 -6.24
C ARG A 193 -4.02 -16.35 -5.59
N ALA A 194 -3.04 -16.72 -4.75
CA ALA A 194 -2.10 -15.77 -4.16
C ALA A 194 -1.43 -14.89 -5.22
N ARG A 195 -0.99 -15.51 -6.32
CA ARG A 195 -0.40 -14.79 -7.46
C ARG A 195 -1.39 -13.86 -8.15
N GLN A 196 -2.61 -14.34 -8.39
CA GLN A 196 -3.67 -13.58 -9.05
C GLN A 196 -4.14 -12.39 -8.21
N ASN A 197 -4.04 -12.46 -6.88
CA ASN A 197 -4.47 -11.43 -5.95
C ASN A 197 -3.43 -10.31 -5.76
N VAL A 198 -2.19 -10.43 -6.28
CA VAL A 198 -1.15 -9.38 -6.16
C VAL A 198 -1.65 -8.00 -6.61
N PRO A 199 -2.37 -7.84 -7.73
CA PRO A 199 -2.92 -6.54 -8.13
C PRO A 199 -3.88 -5.92 -7.10
N LEU A 200 -4.65 -6.74 -6.38
CA LEU A 200 -5.64 -6.28 -5.39
C LEU A 200 -4.98 -5.65 -4.15
N VAL A 201 -3.81 -6.17 -3.76
CA VAL A 201 -3.09 -5.73 -2.56
C VAL A 201 -2.00 -4.71 -2.84
N ARG A 202 -1.74 -4.41 -4.10
CA ARG A 202 -0.61 -3.58 -4.54
C ARG A 202 -0.58 -2.21 -3.88
N GLU A 203 -1.70 -1.52 -3.84
CA GLU A 203 -1.76 -0.18 -3.25
C GLU A 203 -1.59 -0.19 -1.73
N THR A 204 -2.12 -1.21 -1.06
CA THR A 204 -1.87 -1.42 0.38
C THR A 204 -0.39 -1.72 0.64
N ALA A 205 0.22 -2.59 -0.19
CA ALA A 205 1.63 -2.90 -0.11
C ALA A 205 2.50 -1.66 -0.35
N ARG A 206 2.11 -0.78 -1.29
CA ARG A 206 2.81 0.48 -1.57
C ARG A 206 2.82 1.40 -0.37
N ARG A 207 1.65 1.66 0.22
CA ARG A 207 1.53 2.52 1.40
C ARG A 207 2.35 2.00 2.57
N GLN A 208 2.31 0.69 2.84
CA GLN A 208 3.09 0.08 3.91
C GLN A 208 4.60 0.17 3.65
N ALA A 209 5.02 -0.02 2.41
CA ALA A 209 6.42 0.15 2.02
C ALA A 209 6.88 1.61 2.14
N GLU A 210 6.06 2.58 1.73
CA GLU A 210 6.34 4.02 1.87
C GLU A 210 6.48 4.45 3.33
N GLU A 211 5.58 3.98 4.19
CA GLU A 211 5.62 4.25 5.63
C GLU A 211 6.88 3.65 6.28
N PHE A 212 7.20 2.40 5.93
CA PHE A 212 8.41 1.74 6.42
C PHE A 212 9.67 2.49 6.00
N VAL A 213 9.80 2.83 4.71
CA VAL A 213 10.95 3.58 4.18
C VAL A 213 11.04 4.96 4.82
N ARG A 214 9.92 5.68 4.97
CA ARG A 214 9.90 6.99 5.63
C ARG A 214 10.41 6.91 7.06
N SER A 215 9.92 5.95 7.83
CA SER A 215 10.35 5.72 9.21
C SER A 215 11.84 5.38 9.30
N TRP A 216 12.34 4.60 8.35
CA TRP A 216 13.76 4.27 8.26
C TRP A 216 14.61 5.50 7.90
N LEU A 217 14.20 6.28 6.90
CA LEU A 217 14.92 7.49 6.47
C LEU A 217 15.03 8.51 7.62
N LEU A 218 13.96 8.68 8.39
CA LEU A 218 13.95 9.55 9.56
C LEU A 218 14.99 9.07 10.59
N ARG A 219 15.03 7.79 10.89
CA ARG A 219 15.95 7.21 11.89
C ARG A 219 17.40 7.19 11.44
N ALA A 220 17.67 6.80 10.19
CA ALA A 220 19.02 6.58 9.69
C ALA A 220 19.71 7.89 9.28
N TYR A 221 18.95 8.85 8.76
CA TYR A 221 19.51 10.08 8.17
C TYR A 221 18.94 11.36 8.77
N GLY A 222 17.92 11.29 9.63
CA GLY A 222 17.22 12.48 10.14
C GLY A 222 16.42 13.21 9.06
N VAL A 223 15.98 12.50 8.02
CA VAL A 223 15.18 13.08 6.93
C VAL A 223 13.82 13.50 7.48
N PRO A 224 13.40 14.77 7.31
CA PRO A 224 12.18 15.29 7.90
C PRO A 224 10.92 14.68 7.25
N GLU A 225 9.82 14.71 7.98
CA GLU A 225 8.55 14.09 7.56
C GLU A 225 7.91 14.72 6.31
N ASP A 226 8.26 15.96 5.99
CA ASP A 226 7.77 16.68 4.81
C ASP A 226 8.44 16.26 3.49
N VAL A 227 9.45 15.41 3.55
CA VAL A 227 10.04 14.77 2.38
C VAL A 227 9.10 13.69 1.87
N ARG A 228 8.72 13.82 0.61
CA ARG A 228 7.84 12.86 -0.04
C ARG A 228 8.59 11.57 -0.35
N VAL A 229 8.04 10.44 0.07
CA VAL A 229 8.52 9.11 -0.30
C VAL A 229 7.54 8.50 -1.28
N VAL A 230 8.05 8.01 -2.40
CA VAL A 230 7.25 7.33 -3.44
C VAL A 230 7.89 5.97 -3.71
N VAL A 231 7.14 4.91 -3.51
CA VAL A 231 7.60 3.54 -3.76
C VAL A 231 6.98 3.01 -5.06
N ARG A 232 7.81 2.41 -5.89
CA ARG A 232 7.41 1.63 -7.08
C ARG A 232 7.94 0.22 -6.94
N PHE A 233 7.21 -0.75 -7.46
CA PHE A 233 7.67 -2.15 -7.46
C PHE A 233 8.28 -2.51 -8.81
N ARG A 234 9.30 -3.37 -8.82
CA ARG A 234 9.82 -3.95 -10.06
C ARG A 234 8.73 -4.77 -10.74
N GLY A 235 8.73 -4.79 -12.07
CA GLY A 235 7.70 -5.49 -12.85
C GLY A 235 6.33 -4.80 -12.90
N GLU A 236 6.19 -3.64 -12.27
CA GLU A 236 4.98 -2.84 -12.39
C GLU A 236 4.91 -2.18 -13.78
N PRO A 237 3.76 -2.27 -14.49
CA PRO A 237 3.60 -1.50 -15.71
C PRO A 237 3.79 -0.02 -15.39
N ALA A 238 4.54 0.70 -16.23
CA ALA A 238 4.68 2.13 -16.09
C ALA A 238 3.27 2.73 -16.01
N THR A 239 2.93 3.33 -14.87
CA THR A 239 1.70 4.12 -14.76
C THR A 239 1.83 5.24 -15.80
N VAL A 240 1.06 5.16 -16.86
CA VAL A 240 0.81 6.32 -17.71
C VAL A 240 0.24 7.36 -16.75
N GLY A 241 1.03 8.39 -16.42
CA GLY A 241 0.54 9.52 -15.64
C GLY A 241 -0.77 10.00 -16.27
N PRO A 242 -1.70 10.62 -15.50
CA PRO A 242 -2.90 11.16 -16.07
C PRO A 242 -2.48 12.00 -17.29
N ALA A 243 -2.98 11.61 -18.47
CA ALA A 243 -2.77 12.35 -19.69
C ALA A 243 -3.16 13.79 -19.37
N GLY A 244 -2.21 14.72 -19.45
CA GLY A 244 -2.50 16.13 -19.33
C GLY A 244 -3.62 16.46 -20.32
N PRO A 245 -4.52 17.40 -20.01
CA PRO A 245 -5.60 17.75 -20.92
C PRO A 245 -5.00 18.09 -22.26
N ASP A 246 -5.41 17.34 -23.31
CA ASP A 246 -5.09 17.61 -24.69
C ASP A 246 -5.47 19.07 -25.00
N LEU A 247 -4.48 19.92 -25.09
CA LEU A 247 -4.66 21.28 -25.60
C LEU A 247 -4.98 21.13 -27.10
N PRO A 248 -6.13 21.65 -27.55
CA PRO A 248 -6.47 21.63 -28.97
C PRO A 248 -5.39 22.37 -29.76
N PRO A 249 -5.07 21.94 -30.98
CA PRO A 249 -4.09 22.61 -31.83
C PRO A 249 -4.56 24.04 -32.09
N ARG A 250 -3.69 25.00 -31.81
CA ARG A 250 -3.90 26.40 -32.19
C ARG A 250 -3.84 26.46 -33.71
N GLY A 251 -5.00 26.70 -34.32
CA GLY A 251 -5.13 27.13 -35.70
C GLY A 251 -4.67 28.58 -35.91
#